data_b7906c947f23bef940bccb6edce735fa
#
_entry.id   b7906c947f23bef940bccb6edce735fa
#
_cell.length_a   1.000
_cell.length_b   1.000
_cell.length_c   1.000
_cell.angle_alpha   90.00
_cell.angle_beta   90.00
_cell.angle_gamma   90.00
#
_symmetry.space_group_name_H-M   'P 1'
#
loop_
_entity.id
_entity.type
_entity.pdbx_description
1 polymer ?
#
loop_
_entity_poly.entity_id
_entity_poly.type
_entity_poly.pdbx_seq_one_letter_code
_entity_poly.pdbx_strand_id
1 'polypeptide(L)'
;MSIYLFKFEFKNYFIIKTKSELLIDNSKSSSSLKINVDLTMHRIPCYILNMDISDFTGAHTSNVKGTLTKTSLDANGKVLSEDKSALGQKHEDKFTTEDVIKAFNESQGCRLTGSFSVMRLPGNFHVASHTFAPIIRQFRERGENIHFNLTHTIHHISFEDEKDVSLIKEKFNEGIMTPMDGFYLVDDTQGSLLNYYINIIPTEYQDIDNKIYQAFQFTYKQKKVDSGRMIPTIFFRYDISPMKMKYTKYYPGHFDGLINICAIFGGMFTIAGITDSILLKIF
;
A
#
# COMPACT_ATOMS: atom_id res chain seq x y z
N MET A 1 -37.86 25.90 11.06
CA MET A 1 -36.38 25.89 11.10
C MET A 1 -35.85 25.26 12.39
N SER A 2 -36.28 25.68 13.57
CA SER A 2 -35.82 25.13 14.87
C SER A 2 -36.05 23.64 15.09
N ILE A 3 -37.22 23.11 14.70
CA ILE A 3 -37.53 21.67 14.81
C ILE A 3 -36.58 20.82 13.94
N TYR A 4 -36.19 21.37 12.79
CA TYR A 4 -35.23 20.70 11.90
C TYR A 4 -33.83 20.67 12.53
N LEU A 5 -33.37 21.79 13.09
CA LEU A 5 -32.08 21.87 13.79
C LEU A 5 -32.03 20.94 15.01
N PHE A 6 -33.12 20.90 15.78
CA PHE A 6 -33.23 20.00 16.92
C PHE A 6 -33.17 18.52 16.50
N LYS A 7 -33.92 18.13 15.45
CA LYS A 7 -33.87 16.76 14.91
C LYS A 7 -32.48 16.42 14.37
N PHE A 8 -31.81 17.36 13.75
CA PHE A 8 -30.46 17.18 13.19
C PHE A 8 -29.45 16.96 14.32
N GLU A 9 -29.43 17.81 15.36
CA GLU A 9 -28.53 17.67 16.51
C GLU A 9 -28.83 16.38 17.30
N PHE A 10 -30.10 16.05 17.49
CA PHE A 10 -30.49 14.82 18.17
C PHE A 10 -30.03 13.56 17.40
N LYS A 11 -30.11 13.57 16.07
CA LYS A 11 -29.57 12.49 15.24
C LYS A 11 -28.05 12.41 15.34
N ASN A 12 -27.34 13.55 15.30
CA ASN A 12 -25.88 13.62 15.39
C ASN A 12 -25.35 13.12 16.73
N TYR A 13 -26.16 13.19 17.79
CA TYR A 13 -25.80 12.69 19.10
C TYR A 13 -25.63 11.16 19.15
N PHE A 14 -26.41 10.41 18.34
CA PHE A 14 -26.33 8.96 18.26
C PHE A 14 -25.35 8.45 17.21
N ILE A 15 -24.71 9.35 16.44
CA ILE A 15 -23.73 8.95 15.43
C ILE A 15 -22.38 8.80 16.11
N ILE A 16 -21.77 7.63 15.89
CA ILE A 16 -20.40 7.35 16.30
C ILE A 16 -19.47 8.31 15.56
N LYS A 17 -18.61 8.99 16.29
CA LYS A 17 -17.59 9.88 15.76
C LYS A 17 -16.22 9.23 15.86
N THR A 18 -15.34 9.55 14.92
CA THR A 18 -13.95 9.14 14.94
C THR A 18 -13.06 10.35 15.22
N LYS A 19 -12.19 10.22 16.21
CA LYS A 19 -11.14 11.19 16.52
C LYS A 19 -9.83 10.65 15.99
N SER A 20 -9.06 11.49 15.29
CA SER A 20 -7.71 11.18 14.85
C SER A 20 -6.68 11.97 15.67
N GLU A 21 -5.64 11.31 16.10
CA GLU A 21 -4.54 11.90 16.86
C GLU A 21 -3.21 11.44 16.29
N LEU A 22 -2.23 12.34 16.23
CA LEU A 22 -0.88 12.05 15.83
C LEU A 22 -0.01 11.93 17.09
N LEU A 23 0.64 10.79 17.26
CA LEU A 23 1.45 10.45 18.43
C LEU A 23 2.86 10.05 17.98
N ILE A 24 3.82 10.11 18.92
CA ILE A 24 5.16 9.55 18.66
C ILE A 24 5.08 8.03 18.83
N ASP A 25 5.64 7.29 17.88
CA ASP A 25 5.70 5.84 17.95
C ASP A 25 6.84 5.39 18.87
N ASN A 26 6.50 4.98 20.08
CA ASN A 26 7.44 4.44 21.06
C ASN A 26 7.55 2.90 20.99
N SER A 27 7.00 2.27 19.94
CA SER A 27 7.10 0.82 19.78
C SER A 27 8.56 0.41 19.54
N LYS A 28 8.94 -0.74 20.10
CA LYS A 28 10.31 -1.25 19.94
C LYS A 28 10.56 -1.64 18.49
N SER A 29 11.68 -1.21 17.94
CA SER A 29 12.14 -1.54 16.57
C SER A 29 12.41 -3.05 16.34
N SER A 30 12.36 -3.87 17.39
CA SER A 30 12.58 -5.32 17.33
C SER A 30 11.39 -6.14 16.79
N SER A 31 10.26 -5.50 16.51
CA SER A 31 9.10 -6.17 15.90
C SER A 31 9.36 -6.47 14.42
N SER A 32 8.88 -7.61 13.93
CA SER A 32 8.89 -7.91 12.50
C SER A 32 7.79 -7.13 11.77
N LEU A 33 8.09 -6.73 10.54
CA LEU A 33 7.14 -6.14 9.60
C LEU A 33 6.82 -7.18 8.54
N LYS A 34 5.56 -7.55 8.37
CA LYS A 34 5.12 -8.45 7.31
C LYS A 34 4.73 -7.63 6.10
N ILE A 35 5.25 -7.99 4.95
CA ILE A 35 4.96 -7.35 3.67
C ILE A 35 4.26 -8.37 2.79
N ASN A 36 3.07 -8.01 2.29
CA ASN A 36 2.34 -8.80 1.30
C ASN A 36 2.45 -8.11 -0.05
N VAL A 37 2.69 -8.90 -1.09
CA VAL A 37 2.89 -8.40 -2.45
C VAL A 37 2.11 -9.26 -3.43
N ASP A 38 1.42 -8.60 -4.35
CA ASP A 38 0.81 -9.21 -5.54
C ASP A 38 1.05 -8.26 -6.71
N LEU A 39 1.96 -8.65 -7.59
CA LEU A 39 2.48 -7.83 -8.68
C LEU A 39 2.54 -8.64 -9.98
N THR A 40 2.03 -8.11 -11.07
CA THR A 40 2.17 -8.71 -12.40
C THR A 40 3.10 -7.87 -13.27
N MET A 41 4.18 -8.49 -13.76
CA MET A 41 5.03 -7.98 -14.84
C MET A 41 4.49 -8.51 -16.17
N HIS A 42 4.01 -7.62 -17.05
CA HIS A 42 3.29 -8.05 -18.27
C HIS A 42 4.19 -8.54 -19.41
N ARG A 43 5.47 -8.17 -19.40
CA ARG A 43 6.41 -8.38 -20.50
C ARG A 43 7.76 -8.94 -20.07
N ILE A 44 7.85 -9.48 -18.87
CA ILE A 44 9.07 -10.12 -18.36
C ILE A 44 8.72 -11.53 -17.91
N PRO A 45 9.30 -12.58 -18.56
CA PRO A 45 9.05 -13.96 -18.19
C PRO A 45 9.53 -14.29 -16.78
N CYS A 46 8.82 -15.21 -16.11
CA CYS A 46 9.16 -15.65 -14.75
C CYS A 46 10.57 -16.27 -14.64
N TYR A 47 11.10 -16.83 -15.70
CA TYR A 47 12.42 -17.47 -15.74
C TYR A 47 13.55 -16.56 -15.27
N ILE A 48 13.49 -15.27 -15.66
CA ILE A 48 14.54 -14.30 -15.36
C ILE A 48 14.13 -13.28 -14.31
N LEU A 49 12.95 -13.40 -13.73
CA LEU A 49 12.46 -12.46 -12.75
C LEU A 49 12.74 -12.97 -11.33
N ASN A 50 13.33 -12.12 -10.49
CA ASN A 50 13.53 -12.43 -9.09
C ASN A 50 13.08 -11.27 -8.20
N MET A 51 12.75 -11.59 -6.95
CA MET A 51 12.48 -10.60 -5.91
C MET A 51 13.57 -10.71 -4.85
N ASP A 52 14.32 -9.65 -4.68
CA ASP A 52 15.40 -9.55 -3.70
C ASP A 52 15.05 -8.51 -2.64
N ILE A 53 15.53 -8.73 -1.43
CA ILE A 53 15.30 -7.86 -0.29
C ILE A 53 16.65 -7.36 0.22
N SER A 54 16.74 -6.08 0.46
CA SER A 54 17.93 -5.44 1.02
C SER A 54 17.56 -4.54 2.19
N ASP A 55 18.42 -4.48 3.17
CA ASP A 55 18.30 -3.56 4.28
C ASP A 55 18.68 -2.12 3.89
N PHE A 56 18.64 -1.21 4.85
CA PHE A 56 19.00 0.21 4.65
C PHE A 56 20.47 0.42 4.28
N THR A 57 21.35 -0.54 4.53
CA THR A 57 22.77 -0.50 4.14
C THR A 57 22.98 -0.95 2.68
N GLY A 58 21.95 -1.54 2.05
CA GLY A 58 22.03 -2.13 0.72
C GLY A 58 22.54 -3.56 0.72
N ALA A 59 22.79 -4.14 1.89
CA ALA A 59 23.16 -5.54 2.01
C ALA A 59 21.92 -6.44 1.73
N HIS A 60 22.12 -7.46 0.87
CA HIS A 60 21.07 -8.43 0.62
C HIS A 60 20.77 -9.23 1.88
N THR A 61 19.50 -9.28 2.25
CA THR A 61 19.04 -10.03 3.40
C THR A 61 18.85 -11.48 3.00
N SER A 62 19.76 -12.35 3.43
CA SER A 62 19.62 -13.80 3.32
C SER A 62 18.67 -14.33 4.39
N ASN A 63 18.00 -15.46 4.11
CA ASN A 63 17.09 -16.14 5.04
C ASN A 63 15.86 -15.32 5.49
N VAL A 64 15.31 -14.52 4.62
CA VAL A 64 14.02 -13.87 4.89
C VAL A 64 12.94 -14.93 4.99
N LYS A 65 12.21 -14.93 6.11
CA LYS A 65 11.05 -15.82 6.28
C LYS A 65 9.91 -15.36 5.37
N GLY A 66 9.56 -16.19 4.40
CA GLY A 66 8.48 -15.87 3.49
C GLY A 66 8.35 -16.88 2.37
N THR A 67 7.26 -16.74 1.63
CA THR A 67 6.94 -17.54 0.44
C THR A 67 6.70 -16.61 -0.73
N LEU A 68 7.20 -16.99 -1.89
CA LEU A 68 6.92 -16.31 -3.14
C LEU A 68 6.44 -17.33 -4.16
N THR A 69 5.28 -17.09 -4.72
CA THR A 69 4.73 -17.85 -5.83
C THR A 69 4.96 -17.07 -7.11
N LYS A 70 5.58 -17.68 -8.10
CA LYS A 70 5.75 -17.15 -9.45
C LYS A 70 4.77 -17.86 -10.37
N THR A 71 3.86 -17.11 -10.97
CA THR A 71 2.87 -17.62 -11.93
C THR A 71 3.20 -17.10 -13.31
N SER A 72 3.62 -17.99 -14.22
CA SER A 72 3.88 -17.64 -15.61
C SER A 72 2.57 -17.40 -16.35
N LEU A 73 2.50 -16.32 -17.10
CA LEU A 73 1.33 -15.88 -17.84
C LEU A 73 1.65 -15.82 -19.34
N ASP A 74 0.67 -16.13 -20.16
CA ASP A 74 0.75 -15.86 -21.62
C ASP A 74 0.50 -14.36 -21.90
N ALA A 75 0.59 -13.98 -23.17
CA ALA A 75 0.34 -12.60 -23.62
C ALA A 75 -1.07 -12.09 -23.30
N ASN A 76 -2.04 -12.96 -23.06
CA ASN A 76 -3.42 -12.65 -22.73
C ASN A 76 -3.70 -12.69 -21.20
N GLY A 77 -2.67 -12.99 -20.40
CA GLY A 77 -2.80 -13.11 -18.95
C GLY A 77 -3.31 -14.48 -18.45
N LYS A 78 -3.38 -15.49 -19.32
CA LYS A 78 -3.76 -16.85 -18.93
C LYS A 78 -2.57 -17.54 -18.26
N VAL A 79 -2.84 -18.26 -17.18
CA VAL A 79 -1.83 -19.00 -16.41
C VAL A 79 -1.28 -20.16 -17.23
N LEU A 80 0.06 -20.21 -17.37
CA LEU A 80 0.81 -21.28 -18.02
C LEU A 80 1.36 -22.27 -16.99
N SER A 81 1.99 -21.77 -15.94
CA SER A 81 2.57 -22.57 -14.87
C SER A 81 2.64 -21.79 -13.57
N GLU A 82 2.75 -22.51 -12.46
CA GLU A 82 2.91 -21.94 -11.13
C GLU A 82 4.09 -22.61 -10.43
N ASP A 83 5.01 -21.81 -9.87
CA ASP A 83 6.16 -22.27 -9.10
C ASP A 83 6.20 -21.58 -7.76
N LYS A 84 6.21 -22.41 -6.69
CA LYS A 84 6.34 -21.94 -5.29
C LYS A 84 7.79 -22.07 -4.86
N SER A 85 8.41 -20.93 -4.61
CA SER A 85 9.79 -20.89 -4.15
C SER A 85 9.92 -20.12 -2.84
N ALA A 86 10.92 -20.47 -2.05
CA ALA A 86 11.34 -19.63 -0.95
C ALA A 86 12.06 -18.38 -1.51
N LEU A 87 11.86 -17.22 -0.85
CA LEU A 87 12.55 -15.99 -1.19
C LEU A 87 14.08 -16.18 -1.12
N GLY A 88 14.77 -15.68 -2.14
CA GLY A 88 16.23 -15.73 -2.22
C GLY A 88 16.81 -17.09 -2.64
N GLN A 89 16.00 -18.09 -2.98
CA GLN A 89 16.52 -19.30 -3.61
C GLN A 89 16.90 -18.99 -5.06
N LYS A 90 18.16 -19.28 -5.39
CA LYS A 90 18.61 -19.27 -6.76
C LYS A 90 17.98 -20.47 -7.48
N HIS A 91 17.15 -20.22 -8.46
CA HIS A 91 16.72 -21.24 -9.40
C HIS A 91 17.85 -21.47 -10.41
N GLU A 92 18.94 -22.09 -9.94
CA GLU A 92 19.97 -22.57 -10.84
C GLU A 92 19.45 -23.88 -11.46
N ASP A 93 19.51 -23.99 -12.78
CA ASP A 93 19.41 -25.23 -13.57
C ASP A 93 18.06 -25.75 -14.09
N LYS A 94 16.99 -24.97 -14.06
CA LYS A 94 15.70 -25.50 -14.56
C LYS A 94 15.30 -25.04 -15.97
N PHE A 95 16.05 -24.16 -16.63
CA PHE A 95 15.69 -23.62 -17.93
C PHE A 95 16.93 -23.30 -18.78
N THR A 96 16.77 -23.35 -20.09
CA THR A 96 17.81 -23.04 -21.09
C THR A 96 17.70 -21.59 -21.56
N THR A 97 18.75 -21.09 -22.22
CA THR A 97 18.71 -19.75 -22.83
C THR A 97 17.61 -19.69 -23.91
N GLU A 98 17.39 -20.79 -24.62
CA GLU A 98 16.37 -20.96 -25.65
C GLU A 98 14.96 -20.85 -25.08
N ASP A 99 14.71 -21.40 -23.90
CA ASP A 99 13.41 -21.27 -23.17
C ASP A 99 13.09 -19.83 -22.87
N VAL A 100 14.10 -19.06 -22.43
CA VAL A 100 13.93 -17.64 -22.12
C VAL A 100 13.66 -16.83 -23.37
N ILE A 101 14.39 -17.06 -24.48
CA ILE A 101 14.15 -16.39 -25.78
C ILE A 101 12.73 -16.69 -26.28
N LYS A 102 12.31 -17.95 -26.21
CA LYS A 102 10.96 -18.34 -26.59
C LYS A 102 9.90 -17.62 -25.78
N ALA A 103 10.07 -17.55 -24.47
CA ALA A 103 9.14 -16.87 -23.58
C ALA A 103 9.03 -15.35 -23.86
N PHE A 104 10.15 -14.68 -24.21
CA PHE A 104 10.11 -13.29 -24.66
C PHE A 104 9.38 -13.10 -25.99
N ASN A 105 9.66 -13.99 -26.97
CA ASN A 105 9.00 -13.94 -28.27
C ASN A 105 7.49 -14.16 -28.15
N GLU A 106 7.06 -15.01 -27.23
CA GLU A 106 5.66 -15.26 -26.90
C GLU A 106 5.04 -14.15 -25.99
N SER A 107 5.80 -13.11 -25.66
CA SER A 107 5.38 -12.01 -24.77
C SER A 107 4.82 -12.50 -23.43
N GLN A 108 5.46 -13.52 -22.86
CA GLN A 108 5.06 -14.04 -21.56
C GLN A 108 5.27 -13.02 -20.44
N GLY A 109 4.35 -13.02 -19.47
CA GLY A 109 4.43 -12.24 -18.23
C GLY A 109 4.68 -13.11 -17.00
N CYS A 110 4.84 -12.45 -15.87
CA CYS A 110 5.03 -13.11 -14.59
C CYS A 110 4.24 -12.40 -13.49
N ARG A 111 3.40 -13.13 -12.76
CA ARG A 111 2.78 -12.65 -11.52
C ARG A 111 3.55 -13.18 -10.33
N LEU A 112 3.92 -12.26 -9.44
CA LEU A 112 4.62 -12.52 -8.18
C LEU A 112 3.63 -12.31 -7.05
N THR A 113 3.29 -13.39 -6.33
CA THR A 113 2.37 -13.32 -5.19
C THR A 113 3.04 -13.94 -3.98
N GLY A 114 3.01 -13.24 -2.85
CA GLY A 114 3.60 -13.79 -1.65
C GLY A 114 3.63 -12.85 -0.47
N SER A 115 4.18 -13.35 0.63
CA SER A 115 4.42 -12.54 1.81
C SER A 115 5.76 -12.89 2.45
N PHE A 116 6.38 -11.90 3.04
CA PHE A 116 7.65 -12.05 3.73
C PHE A 116 7.74 -11.13 4.93
N SER A 117 8.58 -11.51 5.90
CA SER A 117 8.78 -10.75 7.13
C SER A 117 10.20 -10.20 7.19
N VAL A 118 10.31 -8.91 7.44
CA VAL A 118 11.57 -8.18 7.60
C VAL A 118 11.64 -7.54 8.98
N MET A 119 12.80 -7.07 9.38
CA MET A 119 12.90 -6.22 10.57
C MET A 119 12.18 -4.89 10.30
N ARG A 120 11.58 -4.32 11.33
CA ARG A 120 10.90 -3.02 11.28
C ARG A 120 11.92 -1.87 11.23
N LEU A 121 12.65 -1.81 10.13
CA LEU A 121 13.67 -0.80 9.81
C LEU A 121 13.48 -0.37 8.35
N PRO A 122 13.97 0.80 7.96
CA PRO A 122 14.02 1.19 6.56
C PRO A 122 14.72 0.15 5.71
N GLY A 123 14.24 -0.06 4.49
CA GLY A 123 14.80 -1.05 3.59
C GLY A 123 14.23 -0.94 2.19
N ASN A 124 14.53 -1.94 1.37
CA ASN A 124 13.91 -2.06 0.07
C ASN A 124 13.72 -3.53 -0.31
N PHE A 125 12.70 -3.79 -1.07
CA PHE A 125 12.60 -4.98 -1.90
C PHE A 125 12.52 -4.56 -3.36
N HIS A 126 13.03 -5.37 -4.23
CA HIS A 126 13.05 -5.03 -5.63
C HIS A 126 12.84 -6.24 -6.53
N VAL A 127 12.18 -5.98 -7.63
CA VAL A 127 11.91 -6.96 -8.67
C VAL A 127 12.87 -6.66 -9.81
N ALA A 128 13.73 -7.62 -10.11
CA ALA A 128 14.82 -7.43 -11.06
C ALA A 128 15.21 -8.72 -11.79
N SER A 129 15.93 -8.53 -12.87
CA SER A 129 16.53 -9.61 -13.67
C SER A 129 18.07 -9.65 -13.52
N HIS A 130 18.65 -8.94 -12.53
CA HIS A 130 20.09 -8.80 -12.42
C HIS A 130 20.82 -10.12 -12.11
N THR A 131 20.19 -11.06 -11.41
CA THR A 131 20.72 -12.41 -11.17
C THR A 131 20.99 -13.15 -12.48
N PHE A 132 20.28 -12.80 -13.55
CA PHE A 132 20.39 -13.36 -14.87
C PHE A 132 21.23 -12.50 -15.84
N ALA A 133 22.05 -11.58 -15.32
CA ALA A 133 22.94 -10.74 -16.13
C ALA A 133 23.80 -11.51 -17.14
N PRO A 134 24.35 -12.70 -16.83
CA PRO A 134 25.10 -13.51 -17.81
C PRO A 134 24.24 -13.93 -19.01
N ILE A 135 23.01 -14.34 -18.78
CA ILE A 135 22.07 -14.74 -19.85
C ILE A 135 21.69 -13.52 -20.70
N ILE A 136 21.42 -12.40 -20.07
CA ILE A 136 21.12 -11.13 -20.75
C ILE A 136 22.29 -10.67 -21.63
N ARG A 137 23.53 -10.89 -21.18
CA ARG A 137 24.73 -10.62 -21.97
C ARG A 137 24.81 -11.52 -23.21
N GLN A 138 24.56 -12.82 -23.06
CA GLN A 138 24.53 -13.77 -24.19
C GLN A 138 23.50 -13.37 -25.25
N PHE A 139 22.31 -12.88 -24.86
CA PHE A 139 21.32 -12.36 -25.82
C PHE A 139 21.87 -11.22 -26.65
N ARG A 140 22.55 -10.28 -26.00
CA ARG A 140 23.16 -9.13 -26.67
C ARG A 140 24.29 -9.55 -27.62
N GLU A 141 25.10 -10.51 -27.22
CA GLU A 141 26.19 -11.07 -28.05
C GLU A 141 25.68 -11.83 -29.27
N ARG A 142 24.51 -12.47 -29.16
CA ARG A 142 23.81 -13.16 -30.26
C ARG A 142 23.05 -12.20 -31.19
N GLY A 143 23.02 -10.92 -30.89
CA GLY A 143 22.26 -9.92 -31.65
C GLY A 143 20.75 -9.97 -31.41
N GLU A 144 20.31 -10.71 -30.40
CA GLU A 144 18.90 -10.76 -30.00
C GLU A 144 18.46 -9.42 -29.40
N ASN A 145 17.51 -8.77 -30.04
CA ASN A 145 17.02 -7.47 -29.57
C ASN A 145 15.88 -7.67 -28.55
N ILE A 146 16.24 -8.08 -27.33
CA ILE A 146 15.27 -8.29 -26.27
C ILE A 146 14.93 -6.96 -25.60
N HIS A 147 13.66 -6.59 -25.64
CA HIS A 147 13.12 -5.40 -25.03
C HIS A 147 12.58 -5.71 -23.63
N PHE A 148 13.31 -5.27 -22.62
CA PHE A 148 12.82 -5.32 -21.24
C PHE A 148 11.84 -4.16 -21.01
N ASN A 149 10.61 -4.50 -20.73
CA ASN A 149 9.53 -3.55 -20.50
C ASN A 149 9.02 -3.72 -19.07
N LEU A 150 9.11 -2.67 -18.27
CA LEU A 150 8.65 -2.65 -16.87
C LEU A 150 7.15 -2.36 -16.72
N THR A 151 6.37 -2.53 -17.77
CA THR A 151 4.90 -2.44 -17.66
C THR A 151 4.40 -3.47 -16.65
N HIS A 152 3.72 -3.00 -15.62
CA HIS A 152 3.29 -3.84 -14.52
C HIS A 152 1.96 -3.38 -13.93
N THR A 153 1.32 -4.31 -13.23
CA THR A 153 0.15 -4.05 -12.38
C THR A 153 0.47 -4.44 -10.95
N ILE A 154 0.25 -3.53 -10.02
CA ILE A 154 0.29 -3.80 -8.60
C ILE A 154 -1.15 -4.13 -8.18
N HIS A 155 -1.43 -5.42 -7.95
CA HIS A 155 -2.75 -5.85 -7.51
C HIS A 155 -2.96 -5.57 -6.03
N HIS A 156 -1.91 -5.79 -5.23
CA HIS A 156 -1.97 -5.56 -3.79
C HIS A 156 -0.57 -5.38 -3.19
N ILE A 157 -0.44 -4.39 -2.31
CA ILE A 157 0.68 -4.24 -1.38
C ILE A 157 0.12 -3.83 -0.02
N SER A 158 0.49 -4.58 1.03
CA SER A 158 0.16 -4.23 2.41
C SER A 158 1.30 -4.59 3.38
N PHE A 159 1.27 -3.98 4.55
CA PHE A 159 2.31 -4.10 5.57
C PHE A 159 1.72 -4.65 6.87
N GLU A 160 1.03 -5.79 6.81
CA GLU A 160 0.39 -6.45 7.96
C GLU A 160 -0.15 -7.83 7.60
N ASP A 161 -0.73 -8.54 8.58
CA ASP A 161 -1.55 -9.70 8.26
C ASP A 161 -2.83 -9.29 7.53
N GLU A 162 -3.11 -9.91 6.40
CA GLU A 162 -4.27 -9.59 5.53
C GLU A 162 -5.62 -9.68 6.27
N LYS A 163 -5.71 -10.55 7.28
CA LYS A 163 -6.90 -10.69 8.12
C LYS A 163 -7.18 -9.42 8.92
N ASP A 164 -6.12 -8.80 9.45
CA ASP A 164 -6.23 -7.56 10.23
C ASP A 164 -6.60 -6.39 9.33
N VAL A 165 -6.01 -6.32 8.13
CA VAL A 165 -6.33 -5.31 7.12
C VAL A 165 -7.81 -5.37 6.71
N SER A 166 -8.33 -6.56 6.42
CA SER A 166 -9.73 -6.72 6.01
C SER A 166 -10.71 -6.35 7.13
N LEU A 167 -10.42 -6.77 8.37
CA LEU A 167 -11.22 -6.45 9.54
C LEU A 167 -11.25 -4.95 9.85
N ILE A 168 -10.11 -4.27 9.70
CA ILE A 168 -10.03 -2.82 9.92
C ILE A 168 -10.77 -2.08 8.81
N LYS A 169 -10.63 -2.47 7.55
CA LYS A 169 -11.38 -1.88 6.43
C LYS A 169 -12.90 -2.00 6.60
N GLU A 170 -13.36 -3.11 7.16
CA GLU A 170 -14.79 -3.30 7.45
C GLU A 170 -15.29 -2.39 8.57
N LYS A 171 -14.49 -2.22 9.62
CA LYS A 171 -14.88 -1.47 10.80
C LYS A 171 -14.60 0.03 10.72
N PHE A 172 -13.54 0.43 10.05
CA PHE A 172 -13.07 1.81 9.98
C PHE A 172 -12.96 2.27 8.52
N ASN A 173 -13.56 3.41 8.22
CA ASN A 173 -13.47 4.03 6.90
C ASN A 173 -12.32 5.04 6.80
N GLU A 174 -11.59 5.23 7.89
CA GLU A 174 -10.51 6.18 7.99
C GLU A 174 -9.16 5.55 7.67
N GLY A 175 -8.32 6.32 6.97
CA GLY A 175 -6.96 5.94 6.64
C GLY A 175 -6.82 5.28 5.26
N ILE A 176 -5.60 5.31 4.77
CA ILE A 176 -5.23 4.78 3.45
C ILE A 176 -4.28 3.59 3.65
N MET A 177 -4.84 2.38 3.68
CA MET A 177 -4.07 1.17 3.96
C MET A 177 -3.40 0.57 2.72
N THR A 178 -4.04 0.68 1.55
CA THR A 178 -3.58 0.04 0.32
C THR A 178 -3.70 0.98 -0.88
N PRO A 179 -2.97 2.11 -0.89
CA PRO A 179 -3.11 3.14 -1.94
C PRO A 179 -2.57 2.71 -3.31
N MET A 180 -1.87 1.58 -3.40
CA MET A 180 -1.31 1.06 -4.64
C MET A 180 -2.16 -0.08 -5.25
N ASP A 181 -3.25 -0.48 -4.59
CA ASP A 181 -4.10 -1.56 -5.10
C ASP A 181 -4.70 -1.20 -6.47
N GLY A 182 -4.52 -2.07 -7.45
CA GLY A 182 -4.98 -1.87 -8.82
C GLY A 182 -4.16 -0.87 -9.63
N PHE A 183 -3.01 -0.42 -9.12
CA PHE A 183 -2.16 0.52 -9.86
C PHE A 183 -1.54 -0.15 -11.08
N TYR A 184 -1.73 0.46 -12.26
CA TYR A 184 -1.19 0.01 -13.54
C TYR A 184 -0.24 1.08 -14.10
N LEU A 185 0.95 0.65 -14.51
CA LEU A 185 1.95 1.52 -15.14
C LEU A 185 2.42 0.93 -16.44
N VAL A 186 2.40 1.75 -17.50
CA VAL A 186 2.99 1.45 -18.80
C VAL A 186 4.40 2.03 -18.86
N ASP A 187 5.36 1.19 -19.20
CA ASP A 187 6.74 1.59 -19.43
C ASP A 187 7.18 1.24 -20.84
N ASP A 188 7.27 2.23 -21.70
CA ASP A 188 7.68 2.09 -23.10
C ASP A 188 9.19 2.26 -23.31
N THR A 189 9.96 2.48 -22.23
CA THR A 189 11.39 2.75 -22.30
C THR A 189 12.21 1.49 -22.03
N GLN A 190 13.36 1.38 -22.71
CA GLN A 190 14.32 0.32 -22.46
C GLN A 190 15.30 0.72 -21.35
N GLY A 191 15.56 -0.17 -20.40
CA GLY A 191 16.59 0.02 -19.39
C GLY A 191 16.28 1.07 -18.34
N SER A 192 15.00 1.29 -18.00
CA SER A 192 14.61 2.20 -16.92
C SER A 192 14.76 1.56 -15.55
N LEU A 193 14.96 2.41 -14.54
CA LEU A 193 14.85 2.09 -13.13
C LEU A 193 13.61 2.80 -12.59
N LEU A 194 12.70 2.04 -12.04
CA LEU A 194 11.51 2.59 -11.41
C LEU A 194 11.63 2.48 -9.89
N ASN A 195 11.50 3.60 -9.20
CA ASN A 195 11.57 3.65 -7.74
C ASN A 195 10.21 4.07 -7.18
N TYR A 196 9.64 3.25 -6.33
CA TYR A 196 8.53 3.58 -5.44
C TYR A 196 9.10 3.90 -4.05
N TYR A 197 8.94 5.13 -3.60
CA TYR A 197 9.31 5.55 -2.25
C TYR A 197 8.07 5.48 -1.38
N ILE A 198 8.06 4.55 -0.45
CA ILE A 198 6.92 4.22 0.41
C ILE A 198 7.21 4.74 1.82
N ASN A 199 6.34 5.57 2.36
CA ASN A 199 6.40 5.99 3.75
C ASN A 199 5.31 5.26 4.54
N ILE A 200 5.72 4.36 5.42
CA ILE A 200 4.85 3.51 6.24
C ILE A 200 4.54 4.23 7.55
N ILE A 201 3.27 4.36 7.87
CA ILE A 201 2.78 5.07 9.06
C ILE A 201 2.11 4.06 9.99
N PRO A 202 2.71 3.74 11.14
CA PRO A 202 2.06 2.91 12.14
C PRO A 202 0.73 3.51 12.57
N THR A 203 -0.29 2.69 12.65
CA THR A 203 -1.66 3.17 12.93
C THR A 203 -2.33 2.28 13.96
N GLU A 204 -2.97 2.92 14.93
CA GLU A 204 -3.73 2.28 15.98
C GLU A 204 -5.22 2.65 15.81
N TYR A 205 -6.07 1.65 15.75
CA TYR A 205 -7.53 1.81 15.67
C TYR A 205 -8.17 1.33 16.96
N GLN A 206 -8.82 2.22 17.66
CA GLN A 206 -9.56 1.91 18.89
C GLN A 206 -11.06 1.97 18.63
N ASP A 207 -11.72 0.82 18.76
CA ASP A 207 -13.17 0.71 18.59
C ASP A 207 -13.91 1.18 19.85
N ILE A 208 -15.22 1.30 19.77
CA ILE A 208 -16.08 1.74 20.87
C ILE A 208 -15.94 0.85 22.11
N ASP A 209 -15.75 -0.44 21.91
CA ASP A 209 -15.53 -1.45 22.96
C ASP A 209 -14.11 -1.40 23.54
N ASN A 210 -13.34 -0.35 23.27
CA ASN A 210 -11.93 -0.20 23.62
C ASN A 210 -11.00 -1.28 23.07
N LYS A 211 -11.45 -2.05 22.08
CA LYS A 211 -10.62 -3.01 21.39
C LYS A 211 -9.65 -2.30 20.44
N ILE A 212 -8.37 -2.60 20.60
CA ILE A 212 -7.29 -1.96 19.84
C ILE A 212 -6.86 -2.89 18.71
N TYR A 213 -6.80 -2.34 17.50
CA TYR A 213 -6.24 -2.97 16.30
C TYR A 213 -5.02 -2.16 15.87
N GLN A 214 -3.95 -2.85 15.52
CA GLN A 214 -2.75 -2.21 14.99
C GLN A 214 -2.65 -2.53 13.50
N ALA A 215 -2.29 -1.55 12.71
CA ALA A 215 -2.08 -1.68 11.29
C ALA A 215 -1.08 -0.64 10.79
N PHE A 216 -0.77 -0.72 9.50
CA PHE A 216 0.07 0.27 8.83
C PHE A 216 -0.71 0.89 7.67
N GLN A 217 -0.71 2.21 7.63
CA GLN A 217 -1.06 2.97 6.44
C GLN A 217 0.23 3.31 5.69
N PHE A 218 0.14 3.60 4.42
CA PHE A 218 1.28 4.12 3.72
C PHE A 218 0.91 5.11 2.62
N THR A 219 1.88 5.94 2.30
CA THR A 219 1.85 6.82 1.13
C THR A 219 3.02 6.48 0.23
N TYR A 220 2.93 6.79 -1.05
CA TYR A 220 4.02 6.53 -1.97
C TYR A 220 4.25 7.68 -2.95
N LYS A 221 5.49 7.74 -3.45
CA LYS A 221 5.91 8.57 -4.57
C LYS A 221 6.65 7.69 -5.57
N GLN A 222 6.47 7.95 -6.85
CA GLN A 222 7.16 7.21 -7.89
C GLN A 222 8.18 8.13 -8.57
N LYS A 223 9.32 7.55 -8.96
CA LYS A 223 10.36 8.20 -9.76
C LYS A 223 10.91 7.21 -10.76
N LYS A 224 10.84 7.55 -12.03
CA LYS A 224 11.48 6.82 -13.13
C LYS A 224 12.81 7.47 -13.45
N VAL A 225 13.83 6.65 -13.69
CA VAL A 225 15.16 7.06 -14.12
C VAL A 225 15.53 6.28 -15.36
N ASP A 226 15.66 6.96 -16.47
CA ASP A 226 16.07 6.37 -17.73
C ASP A 226 17.59 6.29 -17.77
N SER A 227 18.13 5.08 -17.79
CA SER A 227 19.58 4.88 -17.73
C SER A 227 20.17 4.18 -18.97
N GLY A 228 19.32 3.70 -19.89
CA GLY A 228 19.69 3.13 -21.20
C GLY A 228 20.64 1.94 -21.23
N ARG A 229 21.35 1.65 -20.14
CA ARG A 229 22.37 0.61 -20.02
C ARG A 229 22.20 -0.34 -18.84
N MET A 230 21.32 -0.01 -17.90
CA MET A 230 21.09 -0.82 -16.69
C MET A 230 20.04 -1.90 -16.96
N ILE A 231 20.09 -2.96 -16.16
CA ILE A 231 19.08 -3.98 -16.15
C ILE A 231 17.81 -3.37 -15.54
N PRO A 232 16.68 -3.42 -16.24
CA PRO A 232 15.44 -2.86 -15.73
C PRO A 232 15.08 -3.43 -14.37
N THR A 233 14.74 -2.54 -13.43
CA THR A 233 14.48 -2.93 -12.05
C THR A 233 13.40 -2.04 -11.46
N ILE A 234 12.49 -2.63 -10.70
CA ILE A 234 11.50 -1.92 -9.90
C ILE A 234 11.92 -2.02 -8.43
N PHE A 235 12.23 -0.88 -7.82
CA PHE A 235 12.54 -0.77 -6.41
C PHE A 235 11.35 -0.27 -5.62
N PHE A 236 11.02 -0.97 -4.55
CA PHE A 236 10.09 -0.54 -3.51
C PHE A 236 10.91 -0.19 -2.26
N ARG A 237 11.25 1.09 -2.14
CA ARG A 237 12.03 1.61 -1.01
C ARG A 237 11.07 2.08 0.06
N TYR A 238 11.13 1.48 1.23
CA TYR A 238 10.23 1.82 2.32
C TYR A 238 10.98 2.40 3.51
N ASP A 239 10.34 3.37 4.14
CA ASP A 239 10.74 3.97 5.40
C ASP A 239 9.57 3.95 6.37
N ILE A 240 9.86 3.93 7.67
CA ILE A 240 8.85 3.85 8.72
C ILE A 240 8.81 5.18 9.47
N SER A 241 7.65 5.80 9.47
CA SER A 241 7.43 7.06 10.17
C SER A 241 7.67 6.91 11.68
N PRO A 242 8.41 7.84 12.31
CA PRO A 242 8.54 7.90 13.76
C PRO A 242 7.26 8.33 14.45
N MET A 243 6.25 8.75 13.68
CA MET A 243 4.95 9.16 14.19
C MET A 243 3.91 8.12 13.83
N LYS A 244 3.01 7.81 14.79
CA LYS A 244 1.87 6.94 14.58
C LYS A 244 0.56 7.70 14.57
N MET A 245 -0.39 7.25 13.76
CA MET A 245 -1.77 7.73 13.79
C MET A 245 -2.58 6.90 14.77
N LYS A 246 -3.47 7.56 15.53
CA LYS A 246 -4.47 6.88 16.35
C LYS A 246 -5.86 7.35 15.95
N TYR A 247 -6.71 6.39 15.60
CA TYR A 247 -8.13 6.62 15.35
C TYR A 247 -8.94 6.02 16.49
N THR A 248 -9.74 6.84 17.15
CA THR A 248 -10.58 6.40 18.27
C THR A 248 -12.04 6.67 17.94
N LYS A 249 -12.87 5.63 17.96
CA LYS A 249 -14.32 5.76 17.87
C LYS A 249 -14.90 6.05 19.22
N TYR A 250 -15.81 7.00 19.26
CA TYR A 250 -16.48 7.39 20.49
C TYR A 250 -17.90 7.88 20.22
N TYR A 251 -18.76 7.76 21.24
CA TYR A 251 -20.03 8.47 21.25
C TYR A 251 -19.81 9.89 21.77
N PRO A 252 -20.46 10.91 21.16
CA PRO A 252 -20.45 12.27 21.72
C PRO A 252 -20.90 12.25 23.19
N GLY A 253 -20.23 13.03 24.02
CA GLY A 253 -20.57 13.12 25.44
C GLY A 253 -21.98 13.69 25.67
N HIS A 254 -22.67 13.25 26.74
CA HIS A 254 -24.00 13.76 27.07
C HIS A 254 -24.01 15.26 27.25
N PHE A 255 -22.93 15.83 27.76
CA PHE A 255 -22.78 17.28 27.95
C PHE A 255 -22.67 18.04 26.64
N ASP A 256 -22.02 17.49 25.61
CA ASP A 256 -21.90 18.12 24.29
C ASP A 256 -23.28 18.27 23.63
N GLY A 257 -24.12 17.23 23.73
CA GLY A 257 -25.50 17.28 23.25
C GLY A 257 -26.36 18.30 24.01
N LEU A 258 -26.22 18.35 25.33
CA LEU A 258 -26.94 19.31 26.15
C LEU A 258 -26.56 20.76 25.84
N ILE A 259 -25.24 21.04 25.68
CA ILE A 259 -24.74 22.38 25.31
C ILE A 259 -25.31 22.80 23.95
N ASN A 260 -25.28 21.94 22.98
CA ASN A 260 -25.81 22.23 21.64
C ASN A 260 -27.30 22.51 21.65
N ILE A 261 -28.07 21.74 22.44
CA ILE A 261 -29.51 21.97 22.62
C ILE A 261 -29.75 23.34 23.30
N CYS A 262 -29.03 23.67 24.36
CA CYS A 262 -29.13 24.97 25.04
C CYS A 262 -28.77 26.14 24.12
N ALA A 263 -27.73 25.96 23.26
CA ALA A 263 -27.33 26.96 22.28
C ALA A 263 -28.43 27.21 21.22
N ILE A 264 -29.12 26.17 20.75
CA ILE A 264 -30.25 26.29 19.82
C ILE A 264 -31.41 27.06 20.46
N PHE A 265 -31.77 26.74 21.69
CA PHE A 265 -32.83 27.46 22.42
C PHE A 265 -32.46 28.91 22.68
N GLY A 266 -31.24 29.16 23.20
CA GLY A 266 -30.73 30.53 23.43
C GLY A 266 -30.70 31.37 22.16
N GLY A 267 -30.24 30.81 21.03
CA GLY A 267 -30.27 31.46 19.73
C GLY A 267 -31.69 31.82 19.27
N MET A 268 -32.68 30.92 19.48
CA MET A 268 -34.07 31.20 19.15
C MET A 268 -34.66 32.37 19.98
N PHE A 269 -34.42 32.40 21.29
CA PHE A 269 -34.87 33.50 22.14
C PHE A 269 -34.25 34.85 21.73
N THR A 270 -32.98 34.83 21.37
CA THR A 270 -32.29 36.05 20.90
C THR A 270 -32.90 36.57 19.58
N ILE A 271 -33.14 35.67 18.61
CA ILE A 271 -33.76 36.07 17.33
C ILE A 271 -35.19 36.61 17.57
N ALA A 272 -35.99 35.95 18.42
CA ALA A 272 -37.32 36.39 18.76
C ALA A 272 -37.31 37.78 19.40
N GLY A 273 -36.41 38.02 20.36
CA GLY A 273 -36.27 39.32 21.01
C GLY A 273 -35.84 40.45 20.09
N ILE A 274 -34.91 40.15 19.14
CA ILE A 274 -34.50 41.12 18.13
C ILE A 274 -35.70 41.46 17.20
N THR A 275 -36.43 40.41 16.79
CA THR A 275 -37.60 40.59 15.85
C THR A 275 -38.69 41.45 16.56
N ASP A 276 -38.98 41.14 17.81
CA ASP A 276 -39.93 41.92 18.60
C ASP A 276 -39.50 43.39 18.77
N SER A 277 -38.23 43.65 19.11
CA SER A 277 -37.66 44.99 19.21
C SER A 277 -37.74 45.77 17.89
N ILE A 278 -37.58 45.10 16.77
CA ILE A 278 -37.70 45.74 15.43
C ILE A 278 -39.17 46.10 15.15
N LEU A 279 -40.08 45.15 15.40
CA LEU A 279 -41.52 45.37 15.18
C LEU A 279 -42.04 46.55 16.06
N LEU A 280 -41.68 46.61 17.33
CA LEU A 280 -42.03 47.69 18.22
C LEU A 280 -41.48 49.09 17.83
N LYS A 281 -40.45 49.12 16.98
CA LYS A 281 -39.94 50.39 16.44
C LYS A 281 -40.60 50.83 15.13
N ILE A 282 -41.24 49.89 14.44
CA ILE A 282 -41.87 50.15 13.15
C ILE A 282 -43.34 50.45 13.31
N PHE A 283 -43.99 49.96 14.35
CA PHE A 283 -45.36 50.23 14.73
C PHE A 283 -45.41 51.09 16.01
#